data_9f13ae6c1d3c04128b2b687c67c69237
#
_entry.id   9f13ae6c1d3c04128b2b687c67c69237
#
_cell.length_a   1.000
_cell.length_b   1.000
_cell.length_c   1.000
_cell.angle_alpha   90.00
_cell.angle_beta   90.00
_cell.angle_gamma   90.00
#
_symmetry.space_group_name_H-M   'P 1'
#
loop_
_entity.id
_entity.type
_entity.pdbx_description
1 polymer ?
#
loop_
_entity_poly.entity_id
_entity_poly.type
_entity_poly.pdbx_seq_one_letter_code
_entity_poly.pdbx_strand_id
1 'polypeptide(L)'
;MTKRRNEWLDWIKALIVAAILAIVIRVFLFAPIVVDGPSMLPTLENGDHMIVNKFSYLVGEPSRFDIVVFHATETKDYIKRVIGLPGDHIEYKDDTLYVNGDPIEEPFLQERLDRLSENQSYTFDFRLQDIKGNYKTIPENHVLVLGDNRNNSTDSRMLGLIPIDRIVGETRFIYWPMERFGFVD
;
A
#
# COMPACT_ATOMS: atom_id res chain seq x y z
N MET A 1 -30.48 49.98 17.16
CA MET A 1 -29.35 50.11 16.20
C MET A 1 -28.95 48.72 15.71
N THR A 2 -29.47 48.28 14.60
CA THR A 2 -29.09 46.99 13.98
C THR A 2 -27.74 47.17 13.31
N LYS A 3 -26.71 46.57 13.87
CA LYS A 3 -25.35 46.51 13.31
C LYS A 3 -25.46 45.83 11.93
N ARG A 4 -25.31 46.55 10.84
CA ARG A 4 -25.24 46.01 9.48
C ARG A 4 -24.08 44.99 9.45
N ARG A 5 -24.36 43.71 9.51
CA ARG A 5 -23.39 42.65 9.32
C ARG A 5 -22.85 42.81 7.90
N ASN A 6 -21.55 42.98 7.79
CA ASN A 6 -20.90 43.04 6.49
C ASN A 6 -20.84 41.62 5.93
N GLU A 7 -21.90 41.19 5.26
CA GLU A 7 -22.05 39.83 4.70
C GLU A 7 -20.83 39.37 3.87
N TRP A 8 -20.23 40.31 3.13
CA TRP A 8 -19.03 39.99 2.35
C TRP A 8 -17.83 39.62 3.24
N LEU A 9 -17.67 40.20 4.43
CA LEU A 9 -16.62 39.79 5.36
C LEU A 9 -16.87 38.41 5.96
N ASP A 10 -18.12 38.04 6.16
CA ASP A 10 -18.47 36.72 6.65
C ASP A 10 -18.19 35.68 5.57
N TRP A 11 -18.44 35.97 4.27
CA TRP A 11 -18.03 35.11 3.15
C TRP A 11 -16.52 34.97 3.04
N ILE A 12 -15.75 36.04 3.18
CA ILE A 12 -14.28 35.96 3.14
C ILE A 12 -13.75 35.09 4.29
N LYS A 13 -14.28 35.25 5.50
CA LYS A 13 -13.90 34.39 6.64
C LYS A 13 -14.22 32.95 6.38
N ALA A 14 -15.39 32.64 5.84
CA ALA A 14 -15.78 31.27 5.49
C ALA A 14 -14.84 30.67 4.44
N LEU A 15 -14.46 31.42 3.41
CA LEU A 15 -13.51 30.98 2.40
C LEU A 15 -12.11 30.73 2.98
N ILE A 16 -11.64 31.59 3.88
CA ILE A 16 -10.34 31.41 4.56
C ILE A 16 -10.35 30.16 5.42
N VAL A 17 -11.41 29.94 6.21
CA VAL A 17 -11.56 28.74 7.04
C VAL A 17 -11.60 27.48 6.16
N ALA A 18 -12.40 27.51 5.08
CA ALA A 18 -12.47 26.40 4.14
C ALA A 18 -11.12 26.10 3.47
N ALA A 19 -10.36 27.13 3.08
CA ALA A 19 -9.04 26.97 2.51
C ALA A 19 -8.04 26.35 3.50
N ILE A 20 -8.04 26.84 4.74
CA ILE A 20 -7.20 26.29 5.81
C ILE A 20 -7.56 24.81 6.06
N LEU A 21 -8.86 24.51 6.16
CA LEU A 21 -9.32 23.14 6.38
C LEU A 21 -8.92 22.22 5.23
N ALA A 22 -9.06 22.67 3.97
CA ALA A 22 -8.65 21.94 2.80
C ALA A 22 -7.13 21.66 2.78
N ILE A 23 -6.32 22.64 3.18
CA ILE A 23 -4.87 22.48 3.30
C ILE A 23 -4.54 21.45 4.39
N VAL A 24 -5.16 21.54 5.55
CA VAL A 24 -4.95 20.59 6.66
C VAL A 24 -5.32 19.18 6.22
N ILE A 25 -6.49 19.00 5.61
CA ILE A 25 -6.92 17.69 5.09
C ILE A 25 -5.90 17.13 4.07
N ARG A 26 -5.49 17.97 3.10
CA ARG A 26 -4.56 17.54 2.06
C ARG A 26 -3.16 17.19 2.61
N VAL A 27 -2.66 17.95 3.57
CA VAL A 27 -1.30 17.74 4.10
C VAL A 27 -1.24 16.56 5.07
N PHE A 28 -2.26 16.41 5.92
CA PHE A 28 -2.21 15.46 7.03
C PHE A 28 -2.98 14.17 6.79
N LEU A 29 -4.01 14.18 5.93
CA LEU A 29 -4.89 13.03 5.80
C LEU A 29 -4.76 12.31 4.44
N PHE A 30 -4.61 13.06 3.34
CA PHE A 30 -4.64 12.48 2.00
C PHE A 30 -3.53 13.06 1.11
N ALA A 31 -2.85 12.17 0.38
CA ALA A 31 -1.85 12.55 -0.60
C ALA A 31 -2.16 11.91 -1.96
N PRO A 32 -2.31 12.69 -3.04
CA PRO A 32 -2.37 12.13 -4.38
C PRO A 32 -0.99 11.61 -4.79
N ILE A 33 -0.96 10.45 -5.41
CA ILE A 33 0.24 9.83 -5.98
C ILE A 33 -0.06 9.34 -7.39
N VAL A 34 1.00 9.12 -8.16
CA VAL A 34 0.94 8.46 -9.46
C VAL A 34 1.78 7.20 -9.39
N VAL A 35 1.20 6.09 -9.82
CA VAL A 35 1.90 4.79 -9.87
C VAL A 35 2.96 4.85 -10.96
N ASP A 36 4.19 4.54 -10.61
CA ASP A 36 5.32 4.45 -11.53
C ASP A 36 5.93 3.05 -11.47
N GLY A 37 5.90 2.37 -12.61
CA GLY A 37 6.48 1.05 -12.80
C GLY A 37 5.49 -0.12 -12.70
N PRO A 38 5.97 -1.33 -13.06
CA PRO A 38 5.14 -2.50 -13.27
C PRO A 38 4.98 -3.40 -12.02
N SER A 39 5.55 -3.04 -10.87
CA SER A 39 5.71 -3.95 -9.73
C SER A 39 4.40 -4.40 -9.07
N MET A 40 3.31 -3.69 -9.30
CA MET A 40 1.98 -3.99 -8.76
C MET A 40 0.99 -4.49 -9.82
N LEU A 41 1.48 -4.81 -11.03
CA LEU A 41 0.63 -5.45 -12.06
C LEU A 41 0.15 -6.84 -11.59
N PRO A 42 -1.10 -7.22 -11.88
CA PRO A 42 -2.11 -6.51 -12.67
C PRO A 42 -2.92 -5.48 -11.87
N THR A 43 -2.84 -5.47 -10.54
CA THR A 43 -3.68 -4.66 -9.67
C THR A 43 -3.56 -3.17 -9.96
N LEU A 44 -2.32 -2.66 -10.08
CA LEU A 44 -2.04 -1.26 -10.43
C LEU A 44 -1.22 -1.18 -11.70
N GLU A 45 -1.58 -0.22 -12.55
CA GLU A 45 -0.87 0.05 -13.80
C GLU A 45 -0.07 1.35 -13.72
N ASN A 46 0.97 1.42 -14.54
CA ASN A 46 1.74 2.65 -14.65
C ASN A 46 0.86 3.81 -15.13
N GLY A 47 0.89 4.93 -14.40
CA GLY A 47 0.05 6.09 -14.67
C GLY A 47 -1.28 6.10 -13.90
N ASP A 48 -1.60 5.09 -13.11
CA ASP A 48 -2.74 5.17 -12.19
C ASP A 48 -2.54 6.29 -11.17
N HIS A 49 -3.54 7.16 -11.03
CA HIS A 49 -3.55 8.20 -10.00
C HIS A 49 -4.38 7.72 -8.81
N MET A 50 -3.78 7.69 -7.66
CA MET A 50 -4.37 7.17 -6.43
C MET A 50 -4.32 8.18 -5.30
N ILE A 51 -5.13 7.94 -4.28
CA ILE A 51 -5.14 8.74 -3.05
C ILE A 51 -4.61 7.86 -1.92
N VAL A 52 -3.51 8.28 -1.30
CA VAL A 52 -2.96 7.67 -0.10
C VAL A 52 -3.69 8.22 1.11
N ASN A 53 -4.29 7.35 1.90
CA ASN A 53 -4.87 7.66 3.20
C ASN A 53 -3.78 7.53 4.28
N LYS A 54 -3.31 8.67 4.76
CA LYS A 54 -2.29 8.71 5.82
C LYS A 54 -2.87 8.49 7.22
N PHE A 55 -4.17 8.73 7.36
CA PHE A 55 -4.84 8.64 8.67
C PHE A 55 -4.95 7.21 9.17
N SER A 56 -5.09 6.23 8.28
CA SER A 56 -5.26 4.82 8.63
C SER A 56 -4.20 4.34 9.64
N TYR A 57 -2.94 4.70 9.41
CA TYR A 57 -1.83 4.23 10.25
C TYR A 57 -1.36 5.23 11.31
N LEU A 58 -2.08 6.35 11.48
CA LEU A 58 -1.96 7.19 12.66
C LEU A 58 -2.73 6.63 13.86
N VAL A 59 -3.77 5.83 13.59
CA VAL A 59 -4.68 5.30 14.63
C VAL A 59 -4.86 3.78 14.57
N GLY A 60 -4.35 3.11 13.52
CA GLY A 60 -4.46 1.67 13.30
C GLY A 60 -3.14 1.04 12.87
N GLU A 61 -3.15 -0.27 12.75
CA GLU A 61 -2.04 -1.07 12.26
C GLU A 61 -2.33 -1.56 10.84
N PRO A 62 -1.29 -1.85 10.02
CA PRO A 62 -1.49 -2.47 8.72
C PRO A 62 -2.20 -3.81 8.84
N SER A 63 -3.11 -4.07 7.90
CA SER A 63 -3.78 -5.36 7.76
C SER A 63 -3.15 -6.15 6.62
N ARG A 64 -3.30 -7.48 6.65
CA ARG A 64 -2.85 -8.33 5.55
C ARG A 64 -3.62 -7.96 4.29
N PHE A 65 -2.87 -7.86 3.19
CA PHE A 65 -3.28 -7.47 1.84
C PHE A 65 -3.55 -5.98 1.63
N ASP A 66 -3.35 -5.12 2.65
CA ASP A 66 -3.36 -3.68 2.42
C ASP A 66 -2.30 -3.29 1.38
N ILE A 67 -2.67 -2.42 0.44
CA ILE A 67 -1.72 -1.79 -0.48
C ILE A 67 -1.17 -0.55 0.21
N VAL A 68 0.13 -0.54 0.47
CA VAL A 68 0.80 0.51 1.23
C VAL A 68 1.82 1.26 0.39
N VAL A 69 1.93 2.56 0.69
CA VAL A 69 3.01 3.41 0.22
C VAL A 69 4.00 3.59 1.37
N PHE A 70 5.27 3.38 1.12
CA PHE A 70 6.30 3.52 2.14
C PHE A 70 7.60 4.12 1.57
N HIS A 71 8.37 4.77 2.44
CA HIS A 71 9.68 5.31 2.11
C HIS A 71 10.69 4.16 1.95
N ALA A 72 10.95 3.74 0.71
CA ALA A 72 11.94 2.70 0.42
C ALA A 72 13.37 3.22 0.55
N THR A 73 13.60 4.48 0.18
CA THR A 73 14.84 5.23 0.39
C THR A 73 14.51 6.65 0.85
N GLU A 74 15.51 7.48 1.10
CA GLU A 74 15.30 8.91 1.44
C GLU A 74 14.59 9.72 0.34
N THR A 75 14.62 9.22 -0.90
CA THR A 75 14.12 9.96 -2.07
C THR A 75 13.08 9.21 -2.89
N LYS A 76 12.77 7.96 -2.55
CA LYS A 76 11.84 7.11 -3.33
C LYS A 76 10.83 6.42 -2.45
N ASP A 77 9.59 6.57 -2.81
CA ASP A 77 8.46 5.83 -2.26
C ASP A 77 8.15 4.63 -3.14
N TYR A 78 7.83 3.51 -2.50
CA TYR A 78 7.37 2.31 -3.18
C TYR A 78 5.94 1.99 -2.78
N ILE A 79 5.23 1.35 -3.70
CA ILE A 79 3.87 0.82 -3.49
C ILE A 79 3.98 -0.69 -3.51
N LYS A 80 3.53 -1.35 -2.44
CA LYS A 80 3.54 -2.81 -2.31
C LYS A 80 2.32 -3.27 -1.50
N ARG A 81 2.08 -4.57 -1.52
CA ARG A 81 1.04 -5.21 -0.71
C ARG A 81 1.64 -5.82 0.55
N VAL A 82 0.97 -5.61 1.68
CA VAL A 82 1.33 -6.24 2.96
C VAL A 82 0.96 -7.72 2.89
N ILE A 83 1.95 -8.59 3.07
CA ILE A 83 1.77 -10.05 3.05
C ILE A 83 1.92 -10.65 4.43
N GLY A 84 2.85 -10.15 5.23
CA GLY A 84 3.10 -10.65 6.57
C GLY A 84 3.03 -9.54 7.60
N LEU A 85 2.46 -9.87 8.76
CA LEU A 85 2.24 -8.99 9.91
C LEU A 85 3.18 -9.35 11.06
N PRO A 86 3.36 -8.47 12.07
CA PRO A 86 4.13 -8.79 13.26
C PRO A 86 3.72 -10.15 13.88
N GLY A 87 4.71 -10.96 14.20
CA GLY A 87 4.50 -12.31 14.78
C GLY A 87 4.33 -13.44 13.76
N ASP A 88 4.06 -13.12 12.48
CA ASP A 88 3.89 -14.16 11.47
C ASP A 88 5.18 -14.88 11.12
N HIS A 89 5.04 -16.17 10.85
CA HIS A 89 5.99 -16.98 10.11
C HIS A 89 5.49 -17.12 8.68
N ILE A 90 6.28 -16.69 7.70
CA ILE A 90 5.91 -16.68 6.27
C ILE A 90 6.76 -17.67 5.49
N GLU A 91 6.09 -18.48 4.68
CA GLU A 91 6.71 -19.35 3.68
C GLU A 91 5.90 -19.30 2.38
N TYR A 92 6.59 -19.22 1.25
CA TYR A 92 6.02 -19.48 -0.07
C TYR A 92 6.54 -20.81 -0.58
N LYS A 93 5.62 -21.66 -1.00
CA LYS A 93 5.94 -22.96 -1.59
C LYS A 93 4.91 -23.30 -2.66
N ASP A 94 5.40 -23.67 -3.85
CA ASP A 94 4.56 -24.05 -4.99
C ASP A 94 3.45 -23.02 -5.25
N ASP A 95 3.81 -21.73 -5.36
CA ASP A 95 2.91 -20.57 -5.53
C ASP A 95 1.87 -20.35 -4.41
N THR A 96 1.98 -21.05 -3.30
CA THR A 96 1.08 -20.94 -2.17
C THR A 96 1.73 -20.18 -1.02
N LEU A 97 1.04 -19.16 -0.52
CA LEU A 97 1.41 -18.46 0.71
C LEU A 97 1.02 -19.29 1.93
N TYR A 98 1.97 -19.55 2.81
CA TYR A 98 1.73 -20.13 4.13
C TYR A 98 2.02 -19.10 5.22
N VAL A 99 1.05 -18.90 6.10
CA VAL A 99 1.18 -18.04 7.27
C VAL A 99 1.02 -18.91 8.52
N ASN A 100 2.06 -18.99 9.32
CA ASN A 100 2.09 -19.84 10.53
C ASN A 100 1.80 -21.33 10.25
N GLY A 101 2.06 -21.76 9.01
CA GLY A 101 1.82 -23.12 8.53
C GLY A 101 0.47 -23.35 7.84
N ASP A 102 -0.44 -22.37 7.90
CA ASP A 102 -1.73 -22.45 7.24
C ASP A 102 -1.67 -21.80 5.84
N PRO A 103 -2.24 -22.45 4.80
CA PRO A 103 -2.30 -21.87 3.46
C PRO A 103 -3.30 -20.71 3.44
N ILE A 104 -2.89 -19.59 2.83
CA ILE A 104 -3.69 -18.39 2.67
C ILE A 104 -3.88 -18.09 1.18
N GLU A 105 -5.12 -17.94 0.77
CA GLU A 105 -5.44 -17.57 -0.62
C GLU A 105 -5.07 -16.11 -0.90
N GLU A 106 -4.58 -15.85 -2.11
CA GLU A 106 -4.26 -14.52 -2.63
C GLU A 106 -5.13 -14.22 -3.86
N PRO A 107 -6.40 -13.80 -3.67
CA PRO A 107 -7.38 -13.67 -4.77
C PRO A 107 -6.92 -12.70 -5.87
N PHE A 108 -6.15 -11.67 -5.52
CA PHE A 108 -5.59 -10.69 -6.45
C PHE A 108 -4.53 -11.28 -7.41
N LEU A 109 -4.04 -12.49 -7.16
CA LEU A 109 -3.11 -13.21 -8.04
C LEU A 109 -3.79 -14.28 -8.90
N GLN A 110 -5.03 -14.66 -8.61
CA GLN A 110 -5.69 -15.82 -9.21
C GLN A 110 -5.65 -15.77 -10.74
N GLU A 111 -5.99 -14.64 -11.34
CA GLU A 111 -5.96 -14.46 -12.79
C GLU A 111 -4.57 -14.71 -13.40
N ARG A 112 -3.51 -14.40 -12.68
CA ARG A 112 -2.13 -14.66 -13.09
C ARG A 112 -1.77 -16.13 -12.94
N LEU A 113 -2.16 -16.73 -11.84
CA LEU A 113 -1.92 -18.15 -11.57
C LEU A 113 -2.63 -19.04 -12.60
N ASP A 114 -3.87 -18.71 -12.94
CA ASP A 114 -4.67 -19.45 -13.94
C ASP A 114 -4.06 -19.41 -15.36
N ARG A 115 -3.21 -18.44 -15.64
CA ARG A 115 -2.53 -18.28 -16.93
C ARG A 115 -1.14 -18.92 -16.98
N LEU A 116 -0.67 -19.49 -15.89
CA LEU A 116 0.62 -20.16 -15.86
C LEU A 116 0.56 -21.48 -16.66
N SER A 117 1.64 -21.76 -17.39
CA SER A 117 1.83 -23.07 -18.00
C SER A 117 2.28 -24.07 -16.94
N GLU A 118 2.03 -25.35 -17.17
CA GLU A 118 2.60 -26.43 -16.36
C GLU A 118 4.13 -26.24 -16.23
N ASN A 119 4.65 -26.35 -15.03
CA ASN A 119 6.06 -26.13 -14.66
C ASN A 119 6.55 -24.65 -14.62
N GLN A 120 5.66 -23.66 -14.61
CA GLN A 120 6.01 -22.29 -14.30
C GLN A 120 5.55 -21.92 -12.90
N SER A 121 6.38 -21.16 -12.18
CA SER A 121 6.05 -20.57 -10.90
C SER A 121 5.94 -19.05 -11.05
N TYR A 122 4.93 -18.46 -10.43
CA TYR A 122 4.73 -17.02 -10.39
C TYR A 122 5.46 -16.38 -9.21
N THR A 123 5.45 -17.07 -8.07
CA THR A 123 6.19 -16.66 -6.86
C THR A 123 7.23 -17.74 -6.56
N PHE A 124 8.52 -17.39 -6.62
CA PHE A 124 9.58 -18.33 -6.24
C PHE A 124 9.43 -18.73 -4.78
N ASP A 125 9.76 -19.99 -4.49
CA ASP A 125 9.78 -20.51 -3.14
C ASP A 125 10.78 -19.72 -2.28
N PHE A 126 10.35 -19.29 -1.11
CA PHE A 126 11.22 -18.68 -0.11
C PHE A 126 10.60 -18.78 1.29
N ARG A 127 11.43 -18.65 2.30
CA ARG A 127 11.04 -18.54 3.69
C ARG A 127 11.47 -17.20 4.25
N LEU A 128 10.85 -16.79 5.34
CA LEU A 128 11.22 -15.57 6.03
C LEU A 128 12.72 -15.54 6.44
N GLN A 129 13.31 -16.71 6.70
CA GLN A 129 14.74 -16.85 7.02
C GLN A 129 15.66 -16.59 5.83
N ASP A 130 15.15 -16.72 4.60
CA ASP A 130 15.95 -16.56 3.38
C ASP A 130 16.11 -15.09 2.99
N ILE A 131 15.27 -14.20 3.55
CA ILE A 131 15.37 -12.77 3.31
C ILE A 131 16.35 -12.09 4.25
N LYS A 132 16.76 -10.86 3.89
CA LYS A 132 17.70 -10.08 4.68
C LYS A 132 17.24 -9.93 6.13
N GLY A 133 18.10 -10.31 7.07
CA GLY A 133 17.84 -10.28 8.51
C GLY A 133 17.57 -11.64 9.13
N ASN A 134 17.32 -12.69 8.32
CA ASN A 134 17.17 -14.10 8.73
C ASN A 134 16.20 -14.28 9.93
N TYR A 135 15.01 -13.76 9.78
CA TYR A 135 13.99 -13.79 10.83
C TYR A 135 13.22 -15.12 10.83
N LYS A 136 12.90 -15.66 12.02
CA LYS A 136 11.97 -16.79 12.15
C LYS A 136 10.52 -16.34 12.10
N THR A 137 10.23 -15.20 12.72
CA THR A 137 8.93 -14.53 12.71
C THR A 137 9.16 -13.05 12.43
N ILE A 138 8.17 -12.37 11.89
CA ILE A 138 8.23 -10.92 11.65
C ILE A 138 8.29 -10.21 13.01
N PRO A 139 9.32 -9.37 13.28
CA PRO A 139 9.41 -8.61 14.52
C PRO A 139 8.25 -7.64 14.69
N GLU A 140 7.98 -7.23 15.92
CA GLU A 140 7.09 -6.11 16.21
C GLU A 140 7.51 -4.87 15.40
N ASN A 141 6.53 -4.05 15.01
CA ASN A 141 6.74 -2.84 14.19
C ASN A 141 7.35 -3.07 12.80
N HIS A 142 7.29 -4.28 12.25
CA HIS A 142 7.72 -4.59 10.89
C HIS A 142 6.62 -5.34 10.13
N VAL A 143 6.64 -5.20 8.81
CA VAL A 143 5.79 -5.96 7.89
C VAL A 143 6.63 -6.55 6.77
N LEU A 144 6.14 -7.66 6.20
CA LEU A 144 6.61 -8.20 4.93
C LEU A 144 5.72 -7.65 3.83
N VAL A 145 6.31 -7.02 2.83
CA VAL A 145 5.58 -6.50 1.68
C VAL A 145 6.09 -7.10 0.37
N LEU A 146 5.18 -7.45 -0.53
CA LEU A 146 5.51 -7.95 -1.86
C LEU A 146 4.79 -7.12 -2.93
N GLY A 147 5.38 -7.08 -4.12
CA GLY A 147 4.67 -6.60 -5.30
C GLY A 147 3.76 -7.67 -5.86
N ASP A 148 2.62 -7.29 -6.42
CA ASP A 148 1.71 -8.23 -7.06
C ASP A 148 2.34 -8.84 -8.33
N ASN A 149 3.22 -8.10 -9.01
CA ASN A 149 4.08 -8.64 -10.05
C ASN A 149 5.29 -9.36 -9.45
N ARG A 150 5.07 -10.58 -8.97
CA ARG A 150 6.05 -11.37 -8.20
C ARG A 150 7.39 -11.54 -8.88
N ASN A 151 7.39 -11.67 -10.19
CA ASN A 151 8.59 -11.87 -10.99
C ASN A 151 9.32 -10.57 -11.32
N ASN A 152 8.67 -9.40 -11.16
CA ASN A 152 9.24 -8.10 -11.50
C ASN A 152 8.94 -7.06 -10.41
N SER A 153 9.41 -7.31 -9.21
CA SER A 153 9.23 -6.42 -8.07
C SER A 153 10.48 -6.37 -7.20
N THR A 154 10.91 -5.16 -6.87
CA THR A 154 11.85 -4.91 -5.77
C THR A 154 11.05 -4.71 -4.49
N ASP A 155 11.05 -5.71 -3.61
CA ASP A 155 10.25 -5.76 -2.40
C ASP A 155 11.00 -6.38 -1.22
N SER A 156 10.31 -6.84 -0.19
CA SER A 156 10.93 -7.37 1.03
C SER A 156 11.89 -8.53 0.79
N ARG A 157 11.74 -9.28 -0.30
CA ARG A 157 12.68 -10.35 -0.67
C ARG A 157 14.09 -9.80 -0.90
N MET A 158 14.19 -8.56 -1.35
CA MET A 158 15.47 -7.88 -1.62
C MET A 158 15.80 -6.80 -0.58
N LEU A 159 14.78 -6.06 -0.10
CA LEU A 159 14.94 -4.94 0.82
C LEU A 159 15.04 -5.39 2.29
N GLY A 160 14.48 -6.56 2.61
CA GLY A 160 14.19 -7.00 3.97
C GLY A 160 12.83 -6.52 4.44
N LEU A 161 12.51 -6.76 5.71
CA LEU A 161 11.27 -6.32 6.33
C LEU A 161 11.20 -4.78 6.38
N ILE A 162 9.99 -4.25 6.22
CA ILE A 162 9.76 -2.81 6.22
C ILE A 162 9.26 -2.38 7.60
N PRO A 163 9.94 -1.43 8.27
CA PRO A 163 9.43 -0.84 9.49
C PRO A 163 8.11 -0.12 9.28
N ILE A 164 7.13 -0.30 10.18
CA ILE A 164 5.79 0.30 10.08
C ILE A 164 5.87 1.83 10.08
N ASP A 165 6.83 2.42 10.78
CA ASP A 165 7.04 3.87 10.81
C ASP A 165 7.50 4.48 9.48
N ARG A 166 7.95 3.65 8.52
CA ARG A 166 8.23 4.07 7.14
C ARG A 166 7.01 4.08 6.24
N ILE A 167 5.89 3.53 6.69
CA ILE A 167 4.65 3.51 5.90
C ILE A 167 4.02 4.89 5.93
N VAL A 168 3.83 5.46 4.76
CA VAL A 168 3.17 6.77 4.55
C VAL A 168 1.66 6.65 4.75
N GLY A 169 1.07 5.56 4.28
CA GLY A 169 -0.36 5.29 4.36
C GLY A 169 -0.79 4.15 3.44
N GLU A 170 -2.07 3.83 3.49
CA GLU A 170 -2.69 2.87 2.59
C GLU A 170 -3.30 3.54 1.36
N THR A 171 -3.46 2.80 0.28
CA THR A 171 -4.13 3.27 -0.92
C THR A 171 -4.98 2.14 -1.51
N ARG A 172 -6.24 2.46 -1.80
CA ARG A 172 -7.21 1.51 -2.38
C ARG A 172 -8.05 2.13 -3.49
N PHE A 173 -7.86 3.43 -3.79
CA PHE A 173 -8.75 4.14 -4.68
C PHE A 173 -8.00 4.79 -5.82
N ILE A 174 -8.31 4.35 -7.07
CA ILE A 174 -7.86 4.96 -8.31
C ILE A 174 -8.88 6.00 -8.71
N TYR A 175 -8.45 7.27 -8.86
CA TYR A 175 -9.34 8.34 -9.32
C TYR A 175 -9.10 8.74 -10.79
N TRP A 176 -8.03 8.27 -11.40
CA TRP A 176 -7.70 8.44 -12.81
C TRP A 176 -6.74 7.31 -13.25
N PRO A 177 -6.85 6.79 -14.50
CA PRO A 177 -7.79 7.18 -15.55
C PRO A 177 -9.23 6.72 -15.27
N MET A 178 -10.21 7.32 -15.97
CA MET A 178 -11.65 7.05 -15.73
C MET A 178 -12.04 5.61 -16.02
N GLU A 179 -11.32 4.93 -16.90
CA GLU A 179 -11.53 3.51 -17.25
C GLU A 179 -11.18 2.57 -16.07
N ARG A 180 -10.35 3.06 -15.15
CA ARG A 180 -9.92 2.30 -13.96
C ARG A 180 -10.42 2.93 -12.66
N PHE A 181 -11.34 3.90 -12.77
CA PHE A 181 -11.91 4.58 -11.60
C PHE A 181 -12.60 3.58 -10.67
N GLY A 182 -12.15 3.49 -9.42
CA GLY A 182 -12.75 2.59 -8.44
C GLY A 182 -11.80 2.18 -7.32
N PHE A 183 -12.30 1.29 -6.49
CA PHE A 183 -11.49 0.64 -5.47
C PHE A 183 -10.79 -0.57 -6.06
N VAL A 184 -9.58 -0.81 -5.56
CA VAL A 184 -8.76 -2.00 -5.85
C VAL A 184 -8.57 -2.79 -4.55
N ASP A 185 -8.69 -4.10 -4.68
CA ASP A 185 -8.54 -5.07 -3.58
C ASP A 185 -7.18 -5.77 -3.65
#